data_cbf9029567eaa5d6f88dcc473612ba99
#
_entry.id   cbf9029567eaa5d6f88dcc473612ba99
#
_cell.length_a   1.000
_cell.length_b   1.000
_cell.length_c   1.000
_cell.angle_alpha   90.00
_cell.angle_beta   90.00
_cell.angle_gamma   90.00
#
_symmetry.space_group_name_H-M   'P 1'
#
loop_
_entity.id
_entity.type
_entity.pdbx_description
1 polymer ?
#
loop_
_entity_poly.entity_id
_entity_poly.type
_entity_poly.pdbx_seq_one_letter_code
_entity_poly.pdbx_strand_id
1 'polypeptide(L)'
;MGVQREPVAFDRTDNGLPVPAQLFRLPATPTETVDYNVYMGGDVAETVLSTHRPELPDLLIFGDSFTNPLETLFYTGFDETRSLDLRYADLSLLEYVAEHRPDVVLCVRDDTSYLSTEGNGNIH
;
A
#
# COMPACT_ATOMS: atom_id res chain seq x y z
N MET A 1 11.28 -27.76 6.82
CA MET A 1 10.20 -27.82 5.83
C MET A 1 9.52 -26.47 5.76
N GLY A 2 9.74 -25.73 4.68
CA GLY A 2 8.95 -24.52 4.40
C GLY A 2 7.54 -24.92 4.03
N VAL A 3 6.53 -24.46 4.78
CA VAL A 3 5.14 -24.56 4.34
C VAL A 3 5.01 -23.59 3.16
N GLN A 4 4.98 -24.11 1.93
CA GLN A 4 4.54 -23.32 0.79
C GLN A 4 3.05 -23.02 1.01
N ARG A 5 2.75 -21.79 1.40
CA ARG A 5 1.37 -21.30 1.37
C ARG A 5 1.04 -20.97 -0.07
N GLU A 6 -0.12 -21.43 -0.54
CA GLU A 6 -0.67 -20.96 -1.80
C GLU A 6 -0.73 -19.42 -1.78
N PRO A 7 -0.35 -18.74 -2.88
CA PRO A 7 -0.47 -17.30 -2.96
C PRO A 7 -1.91 -16.88 -2.75
N VAL A 8 -2.14 -15.87 -1.92
CA VAL A 8 -3.47 -15.29 -1.75
C VAL A 8 -3.79 -14.50 -3.01
N ALA A 9 -4.90 -14.87 -3.69
CA ALA A 9 -5.40 -14.12 -4.83
C ALA A 9 -5.92 -12.74 -4.39
N PHE A 10 -5.74 -11.74 -5.23
CA PHE A 10 -6.19 -10.38 -4.97
C PHE A 10 -6.44 -9.63 -6.27
N ASP A 11 -7.26 -8.59 -6.20
CA ASP A 11 -7.38 -7.55 -7.21
C ASP A 11 -6.60 -6.31 -6.76
N ARG A 12 -6.10 -5.53 -7.71
CA ARG A 12 -5.40 -4.28 -7.46
C ARG A 12 -5.98 -3.14 -8.26
N THR A 13 -6.15 -1.99 -7.59
CA THR A 13 -6.37 -0.70 -8.25
C THR A 13 -5.31 0.29 -7.81
N ASP A 14 -4.85 1.11 -8.74
CA ASP A 14 -3.97 2.24 -8.49
C ASP A 14 -4.68 3.52 -8.92
N ASN A 15 -4.81 4.48 -8.00
CA ASN A 15 -5.55 5.74 -8.21
C ASN A 15 -6.99 5.50 -8.77
N GLY A 16 -7.67 4.49 -8.23
CA GLY A 16 -9.03 4.12 -8.63
C GLY A 16 -9.15 3.34 -9.95
N LEU A 17 -8.06 3.04 -10.64
CA LEU A 17 -8.06 2.31 -11.91
C LEU A 17 -7.56 0.87 -11.73
N PRO A 18 -8.26 -0.14 -12.27
CA PRO A 18 -7.80 -1.52 -12.24
C PRO A 18 -6.44 -1.67 -12.94
N VAL A 19 -5.51 -2.36 -12.30
CA VAL A 19 -4.20 -2.70 -12.82
C VAL A 19 -3.93 -4.20 -12.61
N PRO A 20 -2.91 -4.79 -13.28
CA PRO A 20 -2.56 -6.20 -13.04
C PRO A 20 -2.28 -6.47 -11.55
N ALA A 21 -2.76 -7.61 -11.05
CA ALA A 21 -2.54 -8.07 -9.67
C ALA A 21 -1.07 -8.49 -9.47
N GLN A 22 -0.20 -7.52 -9.35
CA GLN A 22 1.24 -7.69 -9.25
C GLN A 22 1.79 -6.85 -8.08
N LEU A 23 2.57 -7.48 -7.21
CA LEU A 23 3.22 -6.85 -6.04
C LEU A 23 4.69 -6.50 -6.30
N PHE A 24 5.32 -7.22 -7.23
CA PHE A 24 6.75 -7.06 -7.51
C PHE A 24 6.97 -6.80 -8.98
N ARG A 25 7.72 -5.73 -9.28
CA ARG A 25 8.25 -5.48 -10.61
C ARG A 25 9.62 -6.15 -10.73
N LEU A 26 9.62 -7.35 -11.29
CA LEU A 26 10.88 -8.07 -11.51
C LEU A 26 11.65 -7.47 -12.70
N PRO A 27 13.00 -7.51 -12.65
CA PRO A 27 13.82 -7.07 -13.77
C PRO A 27 13.54 -7.91 -15.03
N ALA A 28 13.56 -7.27 -16.19
CA ALA A 28 13.33 -7.94 -17.47
C ALA A 28 14.51 -8.83 -17.88
N THR A 29 15.71 -8.55 -17.38
CA THR A 29 16.92 -9.31 -17.66
C THR A 29 17.74 -9.55 -16.39
N PRO A 30 18.55 -10.62 -16.32
CA PRO A 30 19.40 -10.92 -15.16
C PRO A 30 20.47 -9.86 -14.84
N THR A 31 20.75 -8.97 -15.80
CA THR A 31 21.75 -7.91 -15.69
C THR A 31 21.16 -6.55 -15.33
N GLU A 32 19.83 -6.43 -15.30
CA GLU A 32 19.14 -5.20 -14.91
C GLU A 32 19.32 -4.98 -13.39
N THR A 33 19.64 -3.74 -13.03
CA THR A 33 19.74 -3.36 -11.60
C THR A 33 18.36 -3.36 -10.96
N VAL A 34 18.22 -4.05 -9.85
CA VAL A 34 17.02 -3.98 -9.03
C VAL A 34 17.11 -2.73 -8.16
N ASP A 35 16.14 -1.85 -8.29
CA ASP A 35 15.97 -0.68 -7.45
C ASP A 35 14.75 -0.84 -6.52
N TYR A 36 14.45 0.19 -5.75
CA TYR A 36 13.34 0.16 -4.78
C TYR A 36 11.95 -0.01 -5.45
N ASN A 37 11.81 0.34 -6.74
CA ASN A 37 10.57 0.14 -7.48
C ASN A 37 10.25 -1.35 -7.73
N VAL A 38 11.10 -2.28 -7.28
CA VAL A 38 10.74 -3.70 -7.22
C VAL A 38 9.47 -3.92 -6.40
N TYR A 39 9.27 -3.12 -5.34
CA TYR A 39 8.07 -3.16 -4.53
C TYR A 39 6.95 -2.34 -5.19
N MET A 40 5.80 -2.94 -5.41
CA MET A 40 4.58 -2.33 -5.97
C MET A 40 4.73 -1.68 -7.35
N GLY A 41 5.92 -1.71 -7.96
CA GLY A 41 6.23 -1.05 -9.23
C GLY A 41 6.58 0.43 -9.10
N GLY A 42 6.74 0.93 -7.87
CA GLY A 42 7.08 2.30 -7.52
C GLY A 42 5.99 3.02 -6.74
N ASP A 43 6.11 4.33 -6.62
CA ASP A 43 5.24 5.15 -5.79
C ASP A 43 3.91 5.44 -6.51
N VAL A 44 2.81 5.20 -5.80
CA VAL A 44 1.43 5.44 -6.25
C VAL A 44 0.71 6.22 -5.16
N ALA A 45 -0.10 7.23 -5.53
CA ALA A 45 -0.81 8.05 -4.54
C ALA A 45 -1.79 7.22 -3.71
N GLU A 46 -2.56 6.32 -4.34
CA GLU A 46 -3.45 5.37 -3.71
C GLU A 46 -3.33 4.00 -4.37
N THR A 47 -3.12 2.97 -3.56
CA THR A 47 -3.23 1.56 -3.97
C THR A 47 -4.27 0.86 -3.13
N VAL A 48 -5.13 0.06 -3.75
CA VAL A 48 -6.09 -0.81 -3.05
C VAL A 48 -5.87 -2.25 -3.50
N LEU A 49 -5.64 -3.13 -2.54
CA LEU A 49 -5.52 -4.57 -2.72
C LEU A 49 -6.74 -5.25 -2.07
N SER A 50 -7.57 -5.94 -2.83
CA SER A 50 -8.74 -6.66 -2.33
C SER A 50 -8.55 -8.17 -2.46
N THR A 51 -8.66 -8.88 -1.35
CA THR A 51 -8.57 -10.35 -1.31
C THR A 51 -9.92 -11.04 -1.35
N HIS A 52 -11.01 -10.25 -1.31
CA HIS A 52 -12.39 -10.76 -1.30
C HIS A 52 -12.66 -11.77 -0.16
N ARG A 53 -12.13 -11.46 1.02
CA ARG A 53 -12.33 -12.26 2.25
C ARG A 53 -13.01 -11.43 3.33
N PRO A 54 -14.33 -11.19 3.20
CA PRO A 54 -15.09 -10.25 4.05
C PRO A 54 -15.14 -10.64 5.54
N GLU A 55 -14.63 -11.79 5.91
CA GLU A 55 -14.43 -12.22 7.30
C GLU A 55 -13.17 -11.61 7.94
N LEU A 56 -12.30 -11.00 7.15
CA LEU A 56 -11.08 -10.34 7.62
C LEU A 56 -11.30 -8.84 7.79
N PRO A 57 -10.49 -8.18 8.65
CA PRO A 57 -10.56 -6.73 8.81
C PRO A 57 -10.01 -6.00 7.58
N ASP A 58 -10.32 -4.71 7.48
CA ASP A 58 -9.78 -3.78 6.52
C ASP A 58 -8.62 -2.98 7.10
N LEU A 59 -7.57 -2.78 6.30
CA LEU A 59 -6.36 -2.06 6.67
C LEU A 59 -6.20 -0.79 5.83
N LEU A 60 -5.89 0.32 6.49
CA LEU A 60 -5.32 1.51 5.87
C LEU A 60 -3.87 1.67 6.33
N ILE A 61 -2.93 1.68 5.37
CA ILE A 61 -1.55 2.11 5.59
C ILE A 61 -1.39 3.47 4.95
N PHE A 62 -0.75 4.41 5.63
CA PHE A 62 -0.45 5.70 5.03
C PHE A 62 0.93 6.21 5.43
N GLY A 63 1.51 7.02 4.57
CA GLY A 63 2.81 7.64 4.83
C GLY A 63 3.54 8.01 3.54
N ASP A 64 4.66 7.37 3.28
CA ASP A 64 5.49 7.53 2.09
C ASP A 64 5.85 6.16 1.49
N SER A 65 6.84 6.11 0.59
CA SER A 65 7.25 4.86 -0.07
C SER A 65 7.70 3.73 0.88
N PHE A 66 7.92 4.01 2.16
CA PHE A 66 8.17 2.94 3.14
C PHE A 66 6.96 2.01 3.34
N THR A 67 5.77 2.40 2.88
CA THR A 67 4.60 1.51 2.83
C THR A 67 4.75 0.41 1.80
N ASN A 68 5.42 0.65 0.66
CA ASN A 68 5.46 -0.24 -0.49
C ASN A 68 5.87 -1.70 -0.15
N PRO A 69 6.98 -1.97 0.58
CA PRO A 69 7.31 -3.34 0.97
C PRO A 69 6.31 -3.94 1.96
N LEU A 70 5.67 -3.13 2.82
CA LEU A 70 4.72 -3.61 3.81
C LEU A 70 3.39 -4.04 3.18
N GLU A 71 2.95 -3.36 2.13
CA GLU A 71 1.78 -3.76 1.35
C GLU A 71 1.90 -5.19 0.85
N THR A 72 3.10 -5.57 0.37
CA THR A 72 3.38 -6.93 -0.13
C THR A 72 3.28 -8.01 0.94
N LEU A 73 3.33 -7.64 2.21
CA LEU A 73 3.27 -8.55 3.35
C LEU A 73 1.89 -8.57 4.00
N PHE A 74 1.31 -7.39 4.23
CA PHE A 74 0.11 -7.25 5.05
C PHE A 74 -1.17 -7.64 4.31
N TYR A 75 -1.26 -7.44 2.98
CA TYR A 75 -2.49 -7.74 2.23
C TYR A 75 -3.04 -9.15 2.48
N THR A 76 -2.17 -10.11 2.81
CA THR A 76 -2.59 -11.49 3.07
C THR A 76 -3.41 -11.66 4.35
N GLY A 77 -3.38 -10.71 5.25
CA GLY A 77 -4.07 -10.73 6.55
C GLY A 77 -5.38 -9.93 6.57
N PHE A 78 -5.74 -9.28 5.46
CA PHE A 78 -6.87 -8.35 5.39
C PHE A 78 -7.79 -8.65 4.21
N ASP A 79 -9.05 -8.21 4.30
CA ASP A 79 -9.98 -8.25 3.17
C ASP A 79 -9.57 -7.18 2.15
N GLU A 80 -9.51 -5.94 2.59
CA GLU A 80 -9.03 -4.83 1.81
C GLU A 80 -7.82 -4.17 2.49
N THR A 81 -6.77 -3.91 1.71
CA THR A 81 -5.60 -3.14 2.14
C THR A 81 -5.52 -1.90 1.26
N ARG A 82 -5.76 -0.73 1.86
CA ARG A 82 -5.60 0.57 1.23
C ARG A 82 -4.26 1.16 1.65
N SER A 83 -3.52 1.70 0.70
CA SER A 83 -2.26 2.39 0.95
C SER A 83 -2.28 3.78 0.35
N LEU A 84 -1.84 4.79 1.11
CA LEU A 84 -1.76 6.17 0.70
C LEU A 84 -0.33 6.69 0.83
N ASP A 85 0.23 7.16 -0.26
CA ASP A 85 1.46 7.94 -0.25
C ASP A 85 1.10 9.43 -0.17
N LEU A 86 1.25 10.01 1.02
CA LEU A 86 0.87 11.39 1.29
C LEU A 86 1.71 12.43 0.54
N ARG A 87 2.80 12.03 -0.12
CA ARG A 87 3.57 12.91 -1.00
C ARG A 87 2.84 13.20 -2.31
N TYR A 88 1.96 12.29 -2.72
CA TYR A 88 1.24 12.32 -4.00
C TYR A 88 -0.27 12.32 -3.84
N ALA A 89 -0.81 11.89 -2.70
CA ALA A 89 -2.24 11.88 -2.43
C ALA A 89 -2.72 13.29 -2.07
N ASP A 90 -3.53 13.89 -2.93
CA ASP A 90 -4.17 15.20 -2.68
C ASP A 90 -5.56 14.97 -2.07
N LEU A 91 -5.59 14.62 -0.78
CA LEU A 91 -6.81 14.31 -0.04
C LEU A 91 -6.62 14.59 1.46
N SER A 92 -7.74 14.75 2.17
CA SER A 92 -7.76 14.75 3.63
C SER A 92 -7.76 13.30 4.14
N LEU A 93 -6.72 12.92 4.88
CA LEU A 93 -6.63 11.60 5.50
C LEU A 93 -7.80 11.35 6.47
N LEU A 94 -8.21 12.39 7.22
CA LEU A 94 -9.31 12.26 8.18
C LEU A 94 -10.64 12.01 7.49
N GLU A 95 -10.91 12.69 6.37
CA GLU A 95 -12.11 12.43 5.56
C GLU A 95 -12.07 11.05 4.91
N TYR A 96 -10.90 10.63 4.41
CA TYR A 96 -10.68 9.31 3.84
C TYR A 96 -10.96 8.18 4.85
N VAL A 97 -10.45 8.32 6.08
CA VAL A 97 -10.74 7.37 7.17
C VAL A 97 -12.23 7.35 7.52
N ALA A 98 -12.88 8.52 7.56
CA ALA A 98 -14.32 8.60 7.85
C ALA A 98 -15.19 7.95 6.76
N GLU A 99 -14.76 8.04 5.50
CA GLU A 99 -15.44 7.44 4.34
C GLU A 99 -15.26 5.92 4.31
N HIS A 100 -14.02 5.45 4.36
CA HIS A 100 -13.69 4.02 4.17
C HIS A 100 -13.76 3.17 5.43
N ARG A 101 -13.70 3.79 6.62
CA ARG A 101 -13.85 3.15 7.94
C ARG A 101 -12.99 1.90 8.12
N PRO A 102 -11.68 1.95 7.87
CA PRO A 102 -10.81 0.81 8.07
C PRO A 102 -10.82 0.36 9.52
N ASP A 103 -10.70 -0.96 9.77
CA ASP A 103 -10.61 -1.53 11.12
C ASP A 103 -9.25 -1.25 11.76
N VAL A 104 -8.21 -1.18 10.93
CA VAL A 104 -6.83 -0.91 11.35
C VAL A 104 -6.25 0.25 10.53
N VAL A 105 -5.61 1.18 11.23
CA VAL A 105 -4.91 2.31 10.61
C VAL A 105 -3.45 2.29 11.03
N LEU A 106 -2.54 2.27 10.07
CA LEU A 106 -1.10 2.19 10.29
C LEU A 106 -0.38 3.36 9.60
N CYS A 107 0.34 4.16 10.38
CA CYS A 107 1.22 5.22 9.86
C CYS A 107 2.64 4.69 9.71
N VAL A 108 3.18 4.75 8.50
CA VAL A 108 4.57 4.35 8.18
C VAL A 108 5.19 5.39 7.29
N ARG A 109 6.12 6.16 7.83
CA ARG A 109 6.80 7.22 7.10
C ARG A 109 8.14 7.55 7.72
N ASP A 110 8.95 8.29 6.98
CA ASP A 110 10.23 8.81 7.44
C ASP A 110 10.08 9.58 8.76
N ASP A 111 11.02 9.41 9.68
CA ASP A 111 11.00 10.03 11.00
C ASP A 111 11.04 11.57 10.95
N THR A 112 11.67 12.13 9.92
CA THR A 112 11.71 13.58 9.69
C THR A 112 10.36 14.18 9.32
N SER A 113 9.43 13.34 8.83
CA SER A 113 8.09 13.76 8.38
C SER A 113 7.07 13.87 9.51
N TYR A 114 7.30 13.26 10.67
CA TYR A 114 6.30 13.23 11.76
C TYR A 114 5.98 14.60 12.35
N LEU A 115 6.89 15.54 12.26
CA LEU A 115 6.70 16.90 12.77
C LEU A 115 6.38 17.91 11.65
N SER A 116 6.29 17.45 10.39
CA SER A 116 5.91 18.30 9.27
C SER A 116 4.41 18.49 9.21
N THR A 117 3.99 19.69 8.79
CA THR A 117 2.59 20.02 8.55
C THR A 117 2.26 20.11 7.05
N GLU A 118 3.22 19.81 6.19
CA GLU A 118 3.10 19.90 4.73
C GLU A 118 3.55 18.60 4.07
N GLY A 119 3.07 18.34 2.86
CA GLY A 119 3.41 17.17 2.08
C GLY A 119 3.15 15.89 2.86
N ASN A 120 4.16 15.02 2.95
CA ASN A 120 4.10 13.75 3.68
C ASN A 120 3.70 13.88 5.17
N GLY A 121 3.88 15.03 5.78
CA GLY A 121 3.47 15.32 7.16
C GLY A 121 2.01 15.77 7.31
N ASN A 122 1.35 16.17 6.22
CA ASN A 122 0.00 16.70 6.27
C ASN A 122 -1.03 15.55 6.32
N ILE A 123 -1.83 15.55 7.37
CA ILE A 123 -2.92 14.58 7.58
C ILE A 123 -4.32 15.21 7.53
N HIS A 124 -4.39 16.51 7.22
CA HIS A 124 -5.63 17.28 7.21
C HIS A 124 -6.22 17.48 5.82
#